data_893e62e2c4dbf423234f2e79bb1668c3
#
_entry.id   893e62e2c4dbf423234f2e79bb1668c3
#
_cell.length_a   1.000
_cell.length_b   1.000
_cell.length_c   1.000
_cell.angle_alpha   90.00
_cell.angle_beta   90.00
_cell.angle_gamma   90.00
#
_symmetry.space_group_name_H-M   'P 1'
#
loop_
_entity.id
_entity.type
_entity.pdbx_description
1 polymer ?
#
loop_
_entity_poly.entity_id
_entity_poly.type
_entity_poly.pdbx_seq_one_letter_code
_entity_poly.pdbx_strand_id
1 'polypeptide(L)'
;DKTLERTKASIYDAPIISTNKKYLKQVKQHLKKNKIKNYKIVLEPAKRNTAPAILSTALIKDIPNEQPLMFFSADHLIEKMSIFNKAISKNKNNLTDQNIFIFGIKPTAPSSEYGYFVTKKVRGNINKVTKFIEKPKEAKAKQVIKQKGYWNSGMFFLRKDSIINNFK
;
A
#
# COMPACT_ATOMS: atom_id res chain seq x y z
N ASP A 1 14.38 2.04 8.87
CA ASP A 1 14.01 3.06 9.87
C ASP A 1 13.07 4.12 9.29
N LYS A 2 13.33 4.69 8.11
CA LYS A 2 12.46 5.69 7.46
C LYS A 2 11.01 5.19 7.25
N THR A 3 10.80 3.89 7.04
CA THR A 3 9.47 3.30 6.90
C THR A 3 8.67 3.38 8.21
N LEU A 4 9.31 3.11 9.35
CA LEU A 4 8.67 3.20 10.65
C LEU A 4 8.40 4.66 11.08
N GLU A 5 9.19 5.61 10.62
CA GLU A 5 8.93 7.04 10.87
C GLU A 5 7.62 7.52 10.24
N ARG A 6 7.23 6.93 9.10
CA ARG A 6 5.95 7.25 8.43
C ARG A 6 4.75 6.98 9.34
N THR A 7 4.83 5.94 10.16
CA THR A 7 3.73 5.52 11.03
C THR A 7 3.56 6.39 12.28
N LYS A 8 4.47 7.34 12.52
CA LYS A 8 4.39 8.28 13.66
C LYS A 8 3.43 9.46 13.44
N ALA A 9 2.96 9.67 12.21
CA ALA A 9 2.00 10.72 11.94
C ALA A 9 0.67 10.43 12.64
N SER A 10 0.06 11.45 13.23
CA SER A 10 -1.18 11.35 14.03
C SER A 10 -2.41 10.84 13.26
N ILE A 11 -2.32 10.73 11.94
CA ILE A 11 -3.38 10.16 11.11
C ILE A 11 -3.40 8.62 11.12
N TYR A 12 -2.37 7.99 11.67
CA TYR A 12 -2.24 6.53 11.76
C TYR A 12 -2.33 6.06 13.21
N ASP A 13 -2.98 4.94 13.40
CA ASP A 13 -2.94 4.16 14.63
C ASP A 13 -1.61 3.39 14.77
N ALA A 14 -1.49 2.59 15.81
CA ALA A 14 -0.33 1.74 16.02
C ALA A 14 -0.04 0.84 14.81
N PRO A 15 1.22 0.77 14.33
CA PRO A 15 1.54 0.03 13.13
C PRO A 15 1.37 -1.48 13.32
N ILE A 16 0.94 -2.13 12.25
CA ILE A 16 0.92 -3.59 12.13
C ILE A 16 2.02 -3.98 11.15
N ILE A 17 2.95 -4.81 11.60
CA ILE A 17 4.09 -5.24 10.80
C ILE A 17 3.88 -6.68 10.36
N SER A 18 3.66 -6.88 9.06
CA SER A 18 3.66 -8.22 8.46
C SER A 18 5.09 -8.61 8.10
N THR A 19 5.52 -9.76 8.59
CA THR A 19 6.90 -10.23 8.38
C THR A 19 7.01 -11.75 8.48
N ASN A 20 8.05 -12.32 7.89
CA ASN A 20 8.36 -13.73 8.07
C ASN A 20 9.05 -13.98 9.43
N LYS A 21 8.81 -15.16 10.03
CA LYS A 21 9.38 -15.57 11.33
C LYS A 21 10.89 -15.35 11.41
N LYS A 22 11.64 -15.60 10.33
CA LYS A 22 13.10 -15.43 10.30
C LYS A 22 13.55 -13.98 10.53
N TYR A 23 12.72 -12.98 10.22
CA TYR A 23 13.07 -11.57 10.41
C TYR A 23 12.51 -10.97 11.70
N LEU A 24 11.80 -11.75 12.51
CA LEU A 24 11.14 -11.25 13.72
C LEU A 24 12.10 -10.54 14.68
N LYS A 25 13.31 -11.09 14.88
CA LYS A 25 14.34 -10.49 15.75
C LYS A 25 14.76 -9.12 15.23
N GLN A 26 15.03 -9.01 13.95
CA GLN A 26 15.41 -7.74 13.30
C GLN A 26 14.29 -6.70 13.40
N VAL A 27 13.05 -7.10 13.11
CA VAL A 27 11.87 -6.21 13.21
C VAL A 27 11.75 -5.67 14.64
N LYS A 28 11.84 -6.52 15.66
CA LYS A 28 11.80 -6.08 17.08
C LYS A 28 12.93 -5.12 17.44
N GLN A 29 14.15 -5.36 16.94
CA GLN A 29 15.28 -4.45 17.13
C GLN A 29 15.02 -3.07 16.50
N HIS A 30 14.50 -3.04 15.26
CA HIS A 30 14.15 -1.78 14.58
C HIS A 30 13.03 -1.02 15.29
N LEU A 31 11.99 -1.70 15.77
CA LEU A 31 10.92 -1.09 16.57
C LEU A 31 11.46 -0.46 17.86
N LYS A 32 12.31 -1.19 18.57
CA LYS A 32 12.99 -0.69 19.79
C LYS A 32 13.84 0.55 19.48
N LYS A 33 14.69 0.49 18.45
CA LYS A 33 15.55 1.59 18.01
C LYS A 33 14.75 2.85 17.67
N ASN A 34 13.59 2.69 17.04
CA ASN A 34 12.69 3.80 16.66
C ASN A 34 11.72 4.19 17.78
N LYS A 35 11.85 3.64 18.99
CA LYS A 35 11.02 3.92 20.17
C LYS A 35 9.51 3.70 19.92
N ILE A 36 9.17 2.75 19.04
CA ILE A 36 7.79 2.35 18.80
C ILE A 36 7.41 1.29 19.83
N LYS A 37 6.56 1.67 20.78
CA LYS A 37 6.15 0.81 21.90
C LYS A 37 4.85 0.05 21.62
N ASN A 38 3.91 0.70 20.91
CA ASN A 38 2.63 0.10 20.56
C ASN A 38 2.66 -0.36 19.10
N TYR A 39 2.51 -1.67 18.87
CA TYR A 39 2.50 -2.28 17.54
C TYR A 39 1.90 -3.69 17.60
N LYS A 40 1.46 -4.18 16.44
CA LYS A 40 1.11 -5.61 16.26
C LYS A 40 2.07 -6.22 15.23
N ILE A 41 2.35 -7.53 15.37
CA ILE A 41 3.15 -8.28 14.38
C ILE A 41 2.30 -9.43 13.85
N VAL A 42 2.20 -9.53 12.53
CA VAL A 42 1.64 -10.66 11.80
C VAL A 42 2.80 -11.48 11.24
N LEU A 43 2.88 -12.74 11.62
CA LEU A 43 3.91 -13.65 11.14
C LEU A 43 3.41 -14.43 9.94
N GLU A 44 4.01 -14.19 8.79
CA GLU A 44 3.73 -14.94 7.58
C GLU A 44 4.49 -16.28 7.59
N PRO A 45 3.80 -17.42 7.49
CA PRO A 45 4.45 -18.74 7.52
C PRO A 45 5.30 -18.97 6.27
N ALA A 46 4.93 -18.39 5.14
CA ALA A 46 5.65 -18.50 3.87
C ALA A 46 5.62 -17.16 3.13
N LYS A 47 6.62 -16.90 2.29
CA LYS A 47 6.66 -15.73 1.42
C LYS A 47 5.62 -15.90 0.30
N ARG A 48 4.56 -15.14 0.33
CA ARG A 48 3.41 -15.22 -0.60
C ARG A 48 3.01 -13.85 -1.10
N ASN A 49 3.63 -13.17 -1.97
CA ASN A 49 3.23 -11.88 -2.57
C ASN A 49 2.40 -10.93 -1.64
N THR A 50 1.94 -9.82 -2.16
CA THR A 50 1.32 -8.74 -1.38
C THR A 50 -0.11 -9.06 -0.91
N ALA A 51 -0.92 -9.71 -1.75
CA ALA A 51 -2.33 -9.90 -1.45
C ALA A 51 -2.59 -10.78 -0.20
N PRO A 52 -1.92 -11.94 0.01
CA PRO A 52 -2.05 -12.71 1.24
C PRO A 52 -1.57 -11.96 2.50
N ALA A 53 -0.53 -11.12 2.39
CA ALA A 53 -0.07 -10.29 3.51
C ALA A 53 -1.12 -9.25 3.92
N ILE A 54 -1.77 -8.60 2.95
CA ILE A 54 -2.88 -7.68 3.17
C ILE A 54 -4.05 -8.41 3.82
N LEU A 55 -4.45 -9.55 3.27
CA LEU A 55 -5.58 -10.34 3.79
C LEU A 55 -5.31 -10.82 5.23
N SER A 56 -4.13 -11.36 5.52
CA SER A 56 -3.78 -11.83 6.87
C SER A 56 -3.86 -10.69 7.91
N THR A 57 -3.48 -9.48 7.53
CA THR A 57 -3.63 -8.29 8.37
C THR A 57 -5.10 -7.90 8.53
N ALA A 58 -5.89 -7.94 7.46
CA ALA A 58 -7.33 -7.63 7.51
C ALA A 58 -8.13 -8.64 8.36
N LEU A 59 -7.67 -9.87 8.49
CA LEU A 59 -8.32 -10.90 9.32
C LEU A 59 -8.09 -10.73 10.83
N ILE A 60 -7.32 -9.76 11.28
CA ILE A 60 -7.16 -9.44 12.71
C ILE A 60 -8.53 -9.04 13.29
N LYS A 61 -8.99 -9.78 14.31
CA LYS A 61 -10.34 -9.61 14.87
C LYS A 61 -10.57 -8.23 15.48
N ASP A 62 -9.58 -7.69 16.16
CA ASP A 62 -9.69 -6.40 16.88
C ASP A 62 -9.76 -5.17 15.96
N ILE A 63 -9.66 -5.33 14.65
CA ILE A 63 -9.81 -4.24 13.69
C ILE A 63 -11.27 -4.19 13.23
N PRO A 64 -11.99 -3.07 13.38
CA PRO A 64 -13.34 -2.91 12.87
C PRO A 64 -13.43 -3.12 11.35
N ASN A 65 -14.56 -3.64 10.87
CA ASN A 65 -14.72 -3.93 9.44
C ASN A 65 -14.58 -2.69 8.55
N GLU A 66 -15.06 -1.56 9.00
CA GLU A 66 -15.01 -0.30 8.25
C GLU A 66 -13.67 0.45 8.42
N GLN A 67 -12.74 -0.09 9.22
CA GLN A 67 -11.47 0.56 9.48
C GLN A 67 -10.67 0.77 8.20
N PRO A 68 -10.28 2.01 7.87
CA PRO A 68 -9.34 2.28 6.81
C PRO A 68 -7.96 1.71 7.14
N LEU A 69 -7.38 0.98 6.21
CA LEU A 69 -6.06 0.38 6.31
C LEU A 69 -5.16 0.95 5.23
N MET A 70 -4.00 1.48 5.63
CA MET A 70 -2.95 1.90 4.72
C MET A 70 -1.79 0.91 4.73
N PHE A 71 -1.54 0.26 3.61
CA PHE A 71 -0.43 -0.67 3.43
C PHE A 71 0.75 0.03 2.76
N PHE A 72 1.88 0.00 3.45
CA PHE A 72 3.15 0.52 2.97
C PHE A 72 4.11 -0.60 2.58
N SER A 73 4.80 -0.45 1.46
CA SER A 73 6.00 -1.25 1.20
C SER A 73 7.12 -0.82 2.14
N ALA A 74 7.84 -1.81 2.70
CA ALA A 74 8.87 -1.55 3.70
C ALA A 74 10.13 -0.86 3.15
N ASP A 75 10.36 -0.98 1.85
CA ASP A 75 11.57 -0.55 1.13
C ASP A 75 11.38 0.74 0.31
N HIS A 76 10.18 1.28 0.23
CA HIS A 76 9.94 2.51 -0.51
C HIS A 76 10.27 3.77 0.30
N LEU A 77 10.84 4.76 -0.36
CA LEU A 77 11.02 6.09 0.19
C LEU A 77 9.90 7.02 -0.30
N ILE A 78 9.26 7.72 0.62
CA ILE A 78 8.30 8.80 0.31
C ILE A 78 8.91 10.11 0.80
N GLU A 79 9.40 10.94 -0.11
CA GLU A 79 10.10 12.18 0.24
C GLU A 79 9.17 13.23 0.84
N LYS A 80 7.95 13.34 0.30
CA LYS A 80 6.99 14.39 0.69
C LYS A 80 5.84 13.81 1.52
N MET A 81 6.15 13.30 2.72
CA MET A 81 5.18 12.66 3.60
C MET A 81 3.98 13.54 3.94
N SER A 82 4.16 14.85 4.13
CA SER A 82 3.06 15.77 4.43
C SER A 82 2.02 15.81 3.30
N ILE A 83 2.47 15.83 2.04
CA ILE A 83 1.58 15.80 0.87
C ILE A 83 0.87 14.45 0.79
N PHE A 84 1.61 13.36 1.01
CA PHE A 84 1.05 12.01 1.01
C PHE A 84 -0.02 11.84 2.11
N ASN A 85 0.28 12.23 3.34
CA ASN A 85 -0.65 12.17 4.46
C ASN A 85 -1.91 13.03 4.24
N LYS A 86 -1.74 14.22 3.63
CA LYS A 86 -2.88 15.07 3.23
C LYS A 86 -3.77 14.39 2.20
N ALA A 87 -3.16 13.66 1.24
CA ALA A 87 -3.93 12.88 0.25
C ALA A 87 -4.71 11.74 0.91
N ILE A 88 -4.12 11.02 1.87
CA ILE A 88 -4.80 9.97 2.66
C ILE A 88 -5.99 10.59 3.41
N SER A 89 -5.76 11.62 4.22
CA SER A 89 -6.81 12.25 5.04
C SER A 89 -7.97 12.78 4.18
N LYS A 90 -7.66 13.42 3.05
CA LYS A 90 -8.68 13.96 2.13
C LYS A 90 -9.54 12.88 1.49
N ASN A 91 -9.00 11.68 1.28
CA ASN A 91 -9.68 10.61 0.56
C ASN A 91 -10.19 9.49 1.48
N LYS A 92 -9.98 9.58 2.79
CA LYS A 92 -10.45 8.58 3.76
C LYS A 92 -11.96 8.30 3.62
N ASN A 93 -12.77 9.34 3.50
CA ASN A 93 -14.23 9.23 3.40
C ASN A 93 -14.74 8.76 2.02
N ASN A 94 -13.82 8.59 1.04
CA ASN A 94 -14.15 8.04 -0.28
C ASN A 94 -13.93 6.51 -0.33
N LEU A 95 -13.40 5.92 0.75
CA LEU A 95 -13.28 4.47 0.86
C LEU A 95 -14.66 3.85 1.11
N THR A 96 -14.91 2.76 0.40
CA THR A 96 -16.10 1.91 0.54
C THR A 96 -15.68 0.45 0.62
N ASP A 97 -16.60 -0.44 0.89
CA ASP A 97 -16.42 -1.89 0.81
C ASP A 97 -16.24 -2.41 -0.64
N GLN A 98 -16.44 -1.53 -1.64
CA GLN A 98 -16.37 -1.85 -3.07
C GLN A 98 -15.09 -1.34 -3.74
N ASN A 99 -14.24 -0.55 -3.05
CA ASN A 99 -13.09 0.06 -3.69
C ASN A 99 -11.78 -0.17 -2.93
N ILE A 100 -10.70 -0.16 -3.70
CA ILE A 100 -9.33 -0.20 -3.21
C ILE A 100 -8.57 0.92 -3.91
N PHE A 101 -7.94 1.82 -3.16
CA PHE A 101 -7.09 2.85 -3.71
C PHE A 101 -5.66 2.36 -3.84
N ILE A 102 -5.06 2.60 -4.98
CA ILE A 102 -3.64 2.38 -5.25
C ILE A 102 -2.97 3.70 -5.59
N PHE A 103 -1.66 3.77 -5.39
CA PHE A 103 -0.88 4.97 -5.64
C PHE A 103 -0.02 4.80 -6.89
N GLY A 104 -0.18 5.75 -7.80
CA GLY A 104 0.59 5.81 -9.03
C GLY A 104 1.81 6.70 -8.91
N ILE A 105 2.93 6.23 -9.40
CA ILE A 105 4.17 6.99 -9.56
C ILE A 105 4.31 7.34 -11.03
N LYS A 106 4.59 8.61 -11.33
CA LYS A 106 4.84 9.03 -12.71
C LYS A 106 6.15 8.40 -13.21
N PRO A 107 6.10 7.58 -14.27
CA PRO A 107 7.29 6.93 -14.78
C PRO A 107 8.33 7.95 -15.31
N THR A 108 9.58 7.71 -14.99
CA THR A 108 10.72 8.48 -15.52
C THR A 108 11.40 7.80 -16.71
N ALA A 109 11.23 6.47 -16.81
CA ALA A 109 11.74 5.63 -17.90
C ALA A 109 10.86 4.38 -18.07
N PRO A 110 10.90 3.68 -19.23
CA PRO A 110 10.29 2.37 -19.34
C PRO A 110 11.08 1.35 -18.52
N SER A 111 10.37 0.53 -17.73
CA SER A 111 10.96 -0.52 -16.91
C SER A 111 10.08 -1.76 -16.93
N SER A 112 10.69 -2.94 -16.98
CA SER A 112 10.02 -4.24 -16.85
C SER A 112 9.90 -4.71 -15.39
N GLU A 113 10.44 -3.96 -14.43
CA GLU A 113 10.45 -4.33 -13.02
C GLU A 113 9.14 -3.97 -12.30
N TYR A 114 8.36 -3.04 -12.84
CA TYR A 114 7.16 -2.50 -12.21
C TYR A 114 5.87 -2.90 -12.92
N GLY A 115 4.79 -3.06 -12.14
CA GLY A 115 3.45 -3.05 -12.67
C GLY A 115 3.06 -1.64 -13.14
N TYR A 116 2.23 -1.56 -14.15
CA TYR A 116 1.71 -0.31 -14.70
C TYR A 116 0.20 -0.29 -14.66
N PHE A 117 -0.37 0.91 -14.57
CA PHE A 117 -1.80 1.07 -14.79
C PHE A 117 -2.13 2.36 -15.54
N VAL A 118 -3.24 2.32 -16.27
CA VAL A 118 -3.82 3.46 -16.97
C VAL A 118 -5.10 3.86 -16.26
N THR A 119 -5.38 5.16 -16.21
CA THR A 119 -6.53 5.68 -15.49
C THR A 119 -7.42 6.53 -16.38
N LYS A 120 -8.70 6.60 -16.02
CA LYS A 120 -9.67 7.58 -16.52
C LYS A 120 -10.09 8.48 -15.37
N LYS A 121 -10.10 9.79 -15.60
CA LYS A 121 -10.54 10.78 -14.60
C LYS A 121 -12.00 10.54 -14.25
N VAL A 122 -12.31 10.54 -12.96
CA VAL A 122 -13.69 10.40 -12.47
C VAL A 122 -14.11 11.66 -11.72
N ARG A 123 -13.45 11.98 -10.59
CA ARG A 123 -13.81 13.12 -9.75
C ARG A 123 -12.60 13.63 -8.95
N GLY A 124 -12.37 14.92 -8.99
CA GLY A 124 -11.28 15.55 -8.21
C GLY A 124 -9.92 14.91 -8.52
N ASN A 125 -9.24 14.40 -7.49
CA ASN A 125 -7.93 13.75 -7.58
C ASN A 125 -8.03 12.20 -7.63
N ILE A 126 -9.24 11.65 -7.71
CA ILE A 126 -9.47 10.20 -7.81
C ILE A 126 -9.70 9.86 -9.28
N ASN A 127 -8.97 8.87 -9.75
CA ASN A 127 -9.09 8.31 -11.09
C ASN A 127 -9.47 6.83 -11.00
N LYS A 128 -10.29 6.35 -11.91
CA LYS A 128 -10.58 4.92 -12.04
C LYS A 128 -9.47 4.24 -12.82
N VAL A 129 -8.92 3.17 -12.30
CA VAL A 129 -8.00 2.29 -13.05
C VAL A 129 -8.81 1.56 -14.12
N THR A 130 -8.40 1.71 -15.36
CA THR A 130 -9.06 1.07 -16.51
C THR A 130 -8.27 -0.10 -17.07
N LYS A 131 -6.98 -0.14 -16.80
CA LYS A 131 -6.10 -1.21 -17.24
C LYS A 131 -4.93 -1.36 -16.28
N PHE A 132 -4.61 -2.61 -15.94
CA PHE A 132 -3.41 -2.97 -15.17
C PHE A 132 -2.56 -3.94 -15.98
N ILE A 133 -1.24 -3.77 -15.96
CA ILE A 133 -0.28 -4.60 -16.71
C ILE A 133 0.90 -4.87 -15.77
N GLU A 134 1.04 -6.13 -15.39
CA GLU A 134 2.14 -6.54 -14.53
C GLU A 134 3.42 -6.71 -15.36
N LYS A 135 4.49 -6.04 -14.96
CA LYS A 135 5.85 -6.19 -15.48
C LYS A 135 5.93 -6.35 -17.01
N PRO A 136 5.46 -5.36 -17.78
CA PRO A 136 5.43 -5.45 -19.23
C PRO A 136 6.84 -5.45 -19.82
N LYS A 137 7.01 -6.07 -20.99
CA LYS A 137 8.23 -5.86 -21.78
C LYS A 137 8.40 -4.38 -22.12
N GLU A 138 9.63 -3.93 -22.34
CA GLU A 138 9.98 -2.51 -22.52
C GLU A 138 9.14 -1.81 -23.60
N ALA A 139 8.93 -2.46 -24.76
CA ALA A 139 8.10 -1.89 -25.83
C ALA A 139 6.68 -1.59 -25.36
N LYS A 140 6.09 -2.46 -24.53
CA LYS A 140 4.76 -2.27 -23.95
C LYS A 140 4.76 -1.20 -22.87
N ALA A 141 5.82 -1.14 -22.04
CA ALA A 141 6.01 -0.09 -21.04
C ALA A 141 6.04 1.30 -21.72
N LYS A 142 6.79 1.47 -22.82
CA LYS A 142 6.81 2.69 -23.63
C LYS A 142 5.41 3.11 -24.11
N GLN A 143 4.60 2.14 -24.57
CA GLN A 143 3.22 2.42 -24.99
C GLN A 143 2.33 2.91 -23.84
N VAL A 144 2.46 2.29 -22.66
CA VAL A 144 1.69 2.68 -21.48
C VAL A 144 2.07 4.07 -20.99
N ILE A 145 3.36 4.42 -21.02
CA ILE A 145 3.85 5.76 -20.68
C ILE A 145 3.28 6.81 -21.65
N LYS A 146 3.25 6.53 -22.95
CA LYS A 146 2.62 7.42 -23.95
C LYS A 146 1.12 7.65 -23.64
N GLN A 147 0.43 6.66 -23.05
CA GLN A 147 -0.96 6.77 -22.59
C GLN A 147 -1.09 7.46 -21.23
N LYS A 148 -0.05 8.12 -20.73
CA LYS A 148 0.01 8.74 -19.39
C LYS A 148 -0.25 7.75 -18.27
N GLY A 149 0.18 6.49 -18.42
CA GLY A 149 0.11 5.47 -17.39
C GLY A 149 1.09 5.73 -16.25
N TYR A 150 0.85 5.06 -15.13
CA TYR A 150 1.64 5.18 -13.91
C TYR A 150 2.29 3.85 -13.56
N TRP A 151 3.44 3.88 -12.87
CA TRP A 151 3.93 2.72 -12.14
C TRP A 151 3.04 2.45 -10.93
N ASN A 152 2.78 1.18 -10.66
CA ASN A 152 2.17 0.77 -9.39
C ASN A 152 3.20 0.85 -8.26
N SER A 153 2.90 1.66 -7.25
CA SER A 153 3.78 1.79 -6.08
C SER A 153 3.74 0.58 -5.14
N GLY A 154 2.82 -0.36 -5.32
CA GLY A 154 2.61 -1.44 -4.36
C GLY A 154 2.03 -1.00 -3.01
N MET A 155 1.59 0.24 -2.89
CA MET A 155 0.89 0.75 -1.72
C MET A 155 -0.62 0.71 -1.94
N PHE A 156 -1.37 0.32 -0.89
CA PHE A 156 -2.81 0.15 -0.95
C PHE A 156 -3.48 0.90 0.20
N PHE A 157 -4.61 1.56 -0.10
CA PHE A 157 -5.44 2.21 0.88
C PHE A 157 -6.88 1.75 0.70
N LEU A 158 -7.43 1.07 1.69
CA LEU A 158 -8.69 0.35 1.57
C LEU A 158 -9.38 0.21 2.94
N ARG A 159 -10.66 -0.10 2.94
CA ARG A 159 -11.35 -0.56 4.15
C ARG A 159 -11.08 -2.05 4.36
N LYS A 160 -11.08 -2.49 5.63
CA LYS A 160 -10.89 -3.91 5.97
C LYS A 160 -11.90 -4.81 5.27
N ASP A 161 -13.18 -4.44 5.28
CA ASP A 161 -14.25 -5.23 4.65
C ASP A 161 -14.11 -5.35 3.14
N SER A 162 -13.58 -4.34 2.46
CA SER A 162 -13.39 -4.38 1.01
C SER A 162 -12.45 -5.52 0.59
N ILE A 163 -11.38 -5.77 1.33
CA ILE A 163 -10.46 -6.87 1.00
C ILE A 163 -11.06 -8.23 1.36
N ILE A 164 -11.74 -8.34 2.49
CA ILE A 164 -12.38 -9.60 2.91
C ILE A 164 -13.44 -10.03 1.89
N ASN A 165 -14.27 -9.09 1.42
CA ASN A 165 -15.32 -9.38 0.45
C ASN A 165 -14.77 -9.79 -0.93
N ASN A 166 -13.61 -9.30 -1.33
CA ASN A 166 -12.96 -9.67 -2.59
C ASN A 166 -12.24 -11.03 -2.54
N PHE A 167 -12.05 -11.62 -1.37
CA PHE A 167 -11.45 -12.94 -1.20
C PHE A 167 -12.46 -14.06 -0.87
N LYS A 168 -13.74 -13.74 -0.74
CA LYS A 168 -14.84 -14.73 -0.64
C LYS A 168 -15.27 -15.17 -2.02
#